data_9ce4a1714560bda3117ef82b07b77c50
#
_entry.id   9ce4a1714560bda3117ef82b07b77c50
#
_cell.length_a   1.000
_cell.length_b   1.000
_cell.length_c   1.000
_cell.angle_alpha   90.00
_cell.angle_beta   90.00
_cell.angle_gamma   90.00
#
_symmetry.space_group_name_H-M   'P 1'
#
loop_
_entity.id
_entity.type
_entity.pdbx_description
1 polymer ?
#
loop_
_entity_poly.entity_id
_entity_poly.type
_entity_poly.pdbx_seq_one_letter_code
_entity_poly.pdbx_strand_id
1 'polypeptide(L)'
;MRMRPALLLPGDARFGHVRVSDTGRSCHTVVTKNLSPETIVRLEEGPPPRVVLLDQRRLPDEEVELACGTVPELAEAIRTLAVRGAPAIGVAAAYGMALAALRGDDLAEAEATLAASRPTAVNLFWALDQLRGDPTPARARALHEEEVERCRAMARHAAELFAPGTKALTHCNAGGLATGGYGSAVGALRAAFERGLLERVLVDETRPLLQGARLTAWELETVGIPHAVIADSAAASMMARGEVDLVVTGADRIARNGDTANKIGTYSLAVLARHHEIPLYVVAPTSTVDPATATGADIPIEERDPAEVTARFDARNPAFDVTPAALIAAIVTERGIHRAPYEAALQ
;
A
#
# COMPACT_ATOMS: atom_id res chain seq x y z
N MET A 1 -12.46 13.53 -51.17
CA MET A 1 -11.04 13.16 -51.17
C MET A 1 -10.22 14.40 -50.83
N ARG A 2 -9.95 14.62 -49.56
CA ARG A 2 -8.99 15.62 -49.02
C ARG A 2 -8.31 15.02 -47.81
N MET A 3 -7.03 14.74 -47.95
CA MET A 3 -6.14 14.30 -46.86
C MET A 3 -6.00 15.40 -45.82
N ARG A 4 -6.03 15.00 -44.56
CA ARG A 4 -5.59 15.83 -43.41
C ARG A 4 -4.13 15.53 -43.11
N PRO A 5 -3.30 16.52 -42.79
CA PRO A 5 -1.89 16.31 -42.50
C PRO A 5 -1.68 15.74 -41.08
N ALA A 6 -0.63 14.93 -40.95
CA ALA A 6 -0.15 14.37 -39.69
C ALA A 6 0.37 15.47 -38.76
N LEU A 7 -0.01 15.41 -37.46
CA LEU A 7 0.55 16.24 -36.42
C LEU A 7 1.88 15.65 -35.98
N LEU A 8 2.97 16.36 -36.21
CA LEU A 8 4.29 16.10 -35.65
C LEU A 8 4.28 16.44 -34.14
N LEU A 9 4.71 15.50 -33.33
CA LEU A 9 5.02 15.75 -31.92
C LEU A 9 6.38 16.43 -31.83
N PRO A 10 6.56 17.45 -30.95
CA PRO A 10 7.87 18.03 -30.69
C PRO A 10 8.66 17.17 -29.69
N GLY A 11 9.98 17.04 -29.98
CA GLY A 11 10.92 16.23 -29.27
C GLY A 11 11.40 16.83 -27.94
N ASP A 12 12.02 15.95 -27.17
CA ASP A 12 13.04 16.12 -26.13
C ASP A 12 13.07 17.43 -25.34
N ALA A 13 12.42 17.42 -24.17
CA ALA A 13 12.72 18.38 -23.13
C ALA A 13 13.67 17.75 -22.10
N ARG A 14 14.94 18.15 -22.14
CA ARG A 14 15.94 17.89 -21.10
C ARG A 14 15.53 18.66 -19.84
N PHE A 15 15.21 17.95 -18.77
CA PHE A 15 14.91 18.58 -17.47
C PHE A 15 16.21 19.02 -16.77
N GLY A 16 16.36 20.33 -16.63
CA GLY A 16 17.42 20.95 -15.85
C GLY A 16 17.08 21.00 -14.36
N HIS A 17 18.09 20.80 -13.52
CA HIS A 17 17.99 20.95 -12.07
C HIS A 17 17.58 22.38 -11.69
N VAL A 18 16.45 22.54 -11.02
CA VAL A 18 16.06 23.80 -10.38
C VAL A 18 16.33 23.68 -8.88
N ARG A 19 17.34 24.46 -8.38
CA ARG A 19 17.50 24.70 -6.95
C ARG A 19 16.52 25.79 -6.53
N VAL A 20 15.62 25.47 -5.61
CA VAL A 20 14.79 26.48 -4.93
C VAL A 20 15.37 26.80 -3.57
N SER A 21 15.58 28.10 -3.33
CA SER A 21 16.22 28.65 -2.14
C SER A 21 15.32 28.65 -0.90
N ASP A 22 15.98 28.46 0.19
CA ASP A 22 15.69 28.40 1.60
C ASP A 22 14.71 29.48 2.10
N THR A 23 13.55 29.08 2.61
CA THR A 23 12.79 29.78 3.66
C THR A 23 11.96 28.73 4.44
N GLY A 24 12.52 28.21 5.54
CA GLY A 24 11.75 27.66 6.68
C GLY A 24 10.63 26.62 6.41
N ARG A 25 10.67 25.85 5.31
CA ARG A 25 9.69 24.79 4.98
C ARG A 25 10.43 23.51 4.65
N SER A 26 9.81 22.38 4.95
CA SER A 26 10.31 21.03 4.65
C SER A 26 11.03 20.98 3.30
N CYS A 27 12.28 20.51 3.31
CA CYS A 27 13.10 20.43 2.10
C CYS A 27 12.55 19.35 1.18
N HIS A 28 12.00 19.73 0.03
CA HIS A 28 11.50 18.81 -0.99
C HIS A 28 12.54 18.67 -2.10
N THR A 29 12.99 17.45 -2.36
CA THR A 29 13.93 17.12 -3.44
C THR A 29 13.23 16.28 -4.51
N VAL A 30 13.34 16.64 -5.78
CA VAL A 30 12.78 15.87 -6.90
C VAL A 30 13.62 14.60 -7.11
N VAL A 31 12.98 13.45 -7.16
CA VAL A 31 13.62 12.13 -7.33
C VAL A 31 13.32 11.58 -8.71
N THR A 32 14.25 10.86 -9.30
CA THR A 32 14.03 10.11 -10.55
C THR A 32 13.31 8.79 -10.27
N LYS A 33 12.43 8.35 -11.19
CA LYS A 33 11.63 7.11 -11.09
C LYS A 33 12.48 5.91 -10.66
N ASN A 34 12.43 5.58 -9.38
CA ASN A 34 13.04 4.36 -8.82
C ASN A 34 12.21 3.89 -7.63
N LEU A 35 11.59 2.73 -7.78
CA LEU A 35 10.81 2.09 -6.73
C LEU A 35 11.71 1.11 -5.96
N SER A 36 12.56 1.65 -5.08
CA SER A 36 13.35 0.85 -4.14
C SER A 36 12.92 1.13 -2.68
N PRO A 37 13.23 0.24 -1.73
CA PRO A 37 12.93 0.48 -0.32
C PRO A 37 13.44 1.84 0.18
N GLU A 38 14.66 2.20 -0.18
CA GLU A 38 15.33 3.43 0.26
C GLU A 38 14.69 4.69 -0.33
N THR A 39 14.04 4.61 -1.51
CA THR A 39 13.33 5.74 -2.10
C THR A 39 11.96 5.95 -1.49
N ILE A 40 11.36 4.90 -0.89
CA ILE A 40 10.04 4.99 -0.28
C ILE A 40 10.14 5.53 1.14
N VAL A 41 11.02 4.96 1.96
CA VAL A 41 11.28 5.38 3.33
C VAL A 41 12.69 4.99 3.77
N ARG A 42 13.41 5.92 4.39
CA ARG A 42 14.74 5.68 4.93
C ARG A 42 15.03 6.54 6.15
N LEU A 43 15.97 6.09 6.97
CA LEU A 43 16.56 6.89 8.05
C LEU A 43 17.92 7.39 7.60
N GLU A 44 18.11 8.70 7.60
CA GLU A 44 19.40 9.36 7.43
C GLU A 44 19.96 9.74 8.81
N GLU A 45 21.11 9.15 9.18
CA GLU A 45 21.72 9.31 10.52
C GLU A 45 22.61 10.53 10.64
N GLY A 46 22.84 11.25 9.54
CA GLY A 46 23.69 12.46 9.54
C GLY A 46 23.15 13.56 10.45
N PRO A 47 24.00 14.52 10.89
CA PRO A 47 23.58 15.63 11.71
C PRO A 47 22.87 16.72 10.87
N PRO A 48 21.59 17.06 11.15
CA PRO A 48 20.67 16.36 12.07
C PRO A 48 20.11 15.07 11.45
N PRO A 49 19.84 14.03 12.29
CA PRO A 49 19.18 12.81 11.80
C PRO A 49 17.74 13.10 11.39
N ARG A 50 17.25 12.35 10.38
CA ARG A 50 15.89 12.52 9.86
C ARG A 50 15.37 11.25 9.20
N VAL A 51 14.05 11.07 9.22
CA VAL A 51 13.36 10.08 8.39
C VAL A 51 12.92 10.76 7.11
N VAL A 52 13.26 10.17 5.96
CA VAL A 52 12.92 10.70 4.64
C VAL A 52 11.89 9.76 3.99
N LEU A 53 10.81 10.33 3.49
CA LEU A 53 9.68 9.63 2.88
C LEU A 53 9.45 10.14 1.46
N LEU A 54 9.05 9.27 0.52
CA LEU A 54 8.39 9.71 -0.70
C LEU A 54 6.97 10.19 -0.34
N ASP A 55 6.67 11.47 -0.58
CA ASP A 55 5.36 12.04 -0.24
C ASP A 55 4.28 11.53 -1.19
N GLN A 56 3.56 10.49 -0.76
CA GLN A 56 2.53 9.82 -1.57
C GLN A 56 1.31 10.71 -1.88
N ARG A 57 1.17 11.85 -1.22
CA ARG A 57 0.09 12.82 -1.50
C ARG A 57 0.33 13.55 -2.82
N ARG A 58 1.59 13.63 -3.24
CA ARG A 58 2.02 14.34 -4.44
C ARG A 58 2.02 13.46 -5.69
N LEU A 59 2.05 12.13 -5.51
CA LEU A 59 2.00 11.17 -6.61
C LEU A 59 0.60 11.16 -7.28
N PRO A 60 0.53 10.94 -8.60
CA PRO A 60 1.62 10.67 -9.53
C PRO A 60 2.29 11.91 -10.11
N ASP A 61 1.75 13.12 -9.85
CA ASP A 61 2.12 14.36 -10.55
C ASP A 61 3.52 14.85 -10.18
N GLU A 62 3.93 14.63 -8.93
CA GLU A 62 5.24 15.05 -8.43
C GLU A 62 5.87 13.96 -7.56
N GLU A 63 7.12 13.60 -7.84
CA GLU A 63 7.92 12.69 -7.03
C GLU A 63 8.78 13.53 -6.07
N VAL A 64 8.32 13.68 -4.83
CA VAL A 64 8.89 14.62 -3.86
C VAL A 64 9.23 13.91 -2.56
N GLU A 65 10.43 14.12 -2.03
CA GLU A 65 10.81 13.64 -0.70
C GLU A 65 10.35 14.61 0.40
N LEU A 66 9.81 14.04 1.46
CA LEU A 66 9.47 14.72 2.71
C LEU A 66 10.46 14.29 3.79
N ALA A 67 11.25 15.23 4.33
CA ALA A 67 12.17 14.97 5.41
C ALA A 67 11.54 15.35 6.77
N CYS A 68 11.45 14.38 7.67
CA CYS A 68 10.95 14.54 9.04
C CYS A 68 12.13 14.50 10.01
N GLY A 69 12.47 15.62 10.61
CA GLY A 69 13.58 15.77 11.57
C GLY A 69 13.16 15.45 13.02
N THR A 70 11.86 15.29 13.28
CA THR A 70 11.30 15.01 14.60
C THR A 70 10.18 13.96 14.53
N VAL A 71 9.93 13.30 15.67
CA VAL A 71 8.84 12.32 15.78
C VAL A 71 7.45 12.95 15.54
N PRO A 72 7.12 14.14 16.06
CA PRO A 72 5.86 14.82 15.72
C PRO A 72 5.67 15.09 14.22
N GLU A 73 6.73 15.50 13.50
CA GLU A 73 6.67 15.68 12.04
C GLU A 73 6.36 14.35 11.32
N LEU A 74 6.98 13.26 11.74
CA LEU A 74 6.71 11.93 11.19
C LEU A 74 5.30 11.44 11.49
N ALA A 75 4.81 11.64 12.73
CA ALA A 75 3.44 11.33 13.12
C ALA A 75 2.42 12.12 12.29
N GLU A 76 2.71 13.40 11.98
CA GLU A 76 1.89 14.21 11.08
C GLU A 76 1.92 13.66 9.64
N ALA A 77 3.09 13.24 9.14
CA ALA A 77 3.22 12.62 7.83
C ALA A 77 2.40 11.32 7.70
N ILE A 78 2.34 10.51 8.76
CA ILE A 78 1.50 9.31 8.84
C ILE A 78 0.01 9.69 8.87
N ARG A 79 -0.37 10.66 9.71
CA ARG A 79 -1.77 11.10 9.85
C ARG A 79 -2.33 11.69 8.56
N THR A 80 -1.52 12.48 7.85
CA THR A 80 -1.89 13.16 6.60
C THR A 80 -1.67 12.30 5.34
N LEU A 81 -1.31 11.02 5.51
CA LEU A 81 -1.13 10.04 4.43
C LEU A 81 0.05 10.37 3.47
N ALA A 82 1.06 11.13 3.92
CA ALA A 82 2.32 11.25 3.19
C ALA A 82 3.03 9.89 3.09
N VAL A 83 2.88 9.05 4.11
CA VAL A 83 3.13 7.62 4.08
C VAL A 83 1.85 6.88 4.52
N ARG A 84 1.48 5.81 3.80
CA ARG A 84 0.24 5.05 4.05
C ARG A 84 0.42 3.58 3.67
N GLY A 85 -0.53 2.71 4.10
CA GLY A 85 -0.45 1.26 3.97
C GLY A 85 0.06 0.64 5.27
N ALA A 86 -0.58 -0.46 5.68
CA ALA A 86 -0.36 -1.01 7.02
C ALA A 86 1.14 -1.31 7.32
N PRO A 87 1.89 -2.03 6.46
CA PRO A 87 3.30 -2.29 6.75
C PRO A 87 4.20 -1.05 6.62
N ALA A 88 3.98 -0.17 5.62
CA ALA A 88 4.81 1.02 5.43
C ALA A 88 4.71 1.99 6.62
N ILE A 89 3.53 2.10 7.24
CA ILE A 89 3.33 2.86 8.48
C ILE A 89 4.14 2.24 9.62
N GLY A 90 4.18 0.91 9.72
CA GLY A 90 5.00 0.19 10.69
C GLY A 90 6.50 0.46 10.50
N VAL A 91 7.00 0.38 9.26
CA VAL A 91 8.40 0.70 8.93
C VAL A 91 8.73 2.16 9.26
N ALA A 92 7.84 3.10 8.92
CA ALA A 92 8.02 4.51 9.25
C ALA A 92 8.08 4.74 10.77
N ALA A 93 7.22 4.04 11.54
CA ALA A 93 7.22 4.12 13.00
C ALA A 93 8.51 3.53 13.61
N ALA A 94 9.02 2.42 13.06
CA ALA A 94 10.30 1.85 13.48
C ALA A 94 11.45 2.84 13.29
N TYR A 95 11.51 3.51 12.14
CA TYR A 95 12.47 4.58 11.91
C TYR A 95 12.22 5.81 12.82
N GLY A 96 10.96 6.09 13.17
CA GLY A 96 10.61 7.15 14.12
C GLY A 96 11.15 6.88 15.53
N MET A 97 11.08 5.63 16.02
CA MET A 97 11.69 5.23 17.28
C MET A 97 13.22 5.34 17.24
N ALA A 98 13.84 4.91 16.14
CA ALA A 98 15.29 5.07 15.94
C ALA A 98 15.71 6.54 15.85
N LEU A 99 14.92 7.39 15.21
CA LEU A 99 15.13 8.84 15.17
C LEU A 99 15.10 9.44 16.57
N ALA A 100 14.09 9.09 17.39
CA ALA A 100 13.98 9.54 18.78
C ALA A 100 15.23 9.14 19.59
N ALA A 101 15.69 7.91 19.46
CA ALA A 101 16.90 7.42 20.13
C ALA A 101 18.16 8.20 19.71
N LEU A 102 18.35 8.45 18.40
CA LEU A 102 19.47 9.24 17.88
C LEU A 102 19.47 10.69 18.38
N ARG A 103 18.30 11.25 18.62
CA ARG A 103 18.14 12.62 19.11
C ARG A 103 18.25 12.73 20.63
N GLY A 104 18.12 11.60 21.35
CA GLY A 104 18.04 11.59 22.82
C GLY A 104 16.67 12.04 23.33
N ASP A 105 15.61 11.91 22.52
CA ASP A 105 14.23 12.25 22.89
C ASP A 105 13.68 11.20 23.87
N ASP A 106 12.60 11.52 24.61
CA ASP A 106 11.91 10.56 25.47
C ASP A 106 11.23 9.48 24.62
N LEU A 107 11.67 8.23 24.77
CA LEU A 107 11.19 7.11 23.97
C LEU A 107 9.73 6.74 24.25
N ALA A 108 9.25 6.94 25.48
CA ALA A 108 7.85 6.66 25.82
C ALA A 108 6.92 7.72 25.19
N GLU A 109 7.32 8.98 25.20
CA GLU A 109 6.59 10.06 24.54
C GLU A 109 6.61 9.87 23.01
N ALA A 110 7.75 9.46 22.43
CA ALA A 110 7.89 9.15 21.00
C ALA A 110 6.96 8.01 20.60
N GLU A 111 6.95 6.89 21.35
CA GLU A 111 6.05 5.76 21.11
C GLU A 111 4.58 6.19 21.17
N ALA A 112 4.19 6.93 22.21
CA ALA A 112 2.82 7.43 22.36
C ALA A 112 2.39 8.35 21.20
N THR A 113 3.29 9.22 20.75
CA THR A 113 3.04 10.15 19.63
C THR A 113 2.83 9.40 18.30
N LEU A 114 3.66 8.40 18.01
CA LEU A 114 3.52 7.56 16.82
C LEU A 114 2.25 6.72 16.89
N ALA A 115 1.96 6.07 18.03
CA ALA A 115 0.77 5.27 18.25
C ALA A 115 -0.52 6.07 18.00
N ALA A 116 -0.56 7.33 18.45
CA ALA A 116 -1.71 8.21 18.29
C ALA A 116 -1.93 8.67 16.82
N SER A 117 -0.94 8.50 15.92
CA SER A 117 -1.06 8.92 14.52
C SER A 117 -2.09 8.09 13.73
N ARG A 118 -2.21 6.78 14.03
CA ARG A 118 -3.18 5.85 13.41
C ARG A 118 -3.61 4.76 14.41
N PRO A 119 -4.58 5.04 15.29
CA PRO A 119 -4.95 4.14 16.42
C PRO A 119 -5.50 2.77 16.01
N THR A 120 -5.93 2.60 14.75
CA THR A 120 -6.49 1.34 14.23
C THR A 120 -5.49 0.49 13.45
N ALA A 121 -4.26 0.99 13.21
CA ALA A 121 -3.27 0.34 12.35
C ALA A 121 -2.47 -0.74 13.10
N VAL A 122 -2.85 -2.02 12.97
CA VAL A 122 -2.22 -3.16 13.67
C VAL A 122 -0.70 -3.20 13.47
N ASN A 123 -0.25 -3.03 12.23
CA ASN A 123 1.19 -3.07 11.90
C ASN A 123 2.01 -1.93 12.55
N LEU A 124 1.37 -0.79 12.84
CA LEU A 124 2.02 0.29 13.59
C LEU A 124 2.38 -0.17 15.00
N PHE A 125 1.41 -0.72 15.73
CA PHE A 125 1.62 -1.20 17.10
C PHE A 125 2.59 -2.38 17.14
N TRP A 126 2.47 -3.30 16.19
CA TRP A 126 3.41 -4.41 16.05
C TRP A 126 4.85 -3.90 15.88
N ALA A 127 5.10 -2.93 15.00
CA ALA A 127 6.43 -2.37 14.77
C ALA A 127 6.98 -1.63 16.01
N LEU A 128 6.14 -0.85 16.70
CA LEU A 128 6.52 -0.19 17.95
C LEU A 128 6.95 -1.22 19.00
N ASP A 129 6.21 -2.32 19.14
CA ASP A 129 6.56 -3.42 20.04
C ASP A 129 7.92 -4.05 19.70
N GLN A 130 8.21 -4.24 18.41
CA GLN A 130 9.50 -4.77 17.94
C GLN A 130 10.69 -3.85 18.26
N LEU A 131 10.48 -2.56 18.43
CA LEU A 131 11.51 -1.56 18.73
C LEU A 131 11.61 -1.21 20.23
N ARG A 132 10.65 -1.64 21.08
CA ARG A 132 10.58 -1.24 22.50
C ARG A 132 11.85 -1.56 23.30
N GLY A 133 12.51 -2.67 23.00
CA GLY A 133 13.74 -3.07 23.69
C GLY A 133 15.04 -2.65 23.00
N ASP A 134 14.97 -2.29 21.71
CA ASP A 134 16.12 -1.97 20.88
C ASP A 134 15.74 -0.94 19.79
N PRO A 135 15.53 0.35 20.15
CA PRO A 135 15.16 1.40 19.21
C PRO A 135 16.37 1.92 18.42
N THR A 136 17.25 1.03 17.98
CA THR A 136 18.45 1.41 17.21
C THR A 136 18.17 1.54 15.70
N PRO A 137 18.95 2.37 14.96
CA PRO A 137 18.91 2.40 13.51
C PRO A 137 19.11 1.04 12.85
N ALA A 138 19.98 0.20 13.43
CA ALA A 138 20.26 -1.15 12.93
C ALA A 138 19.00 -2.04 13.02
N ARG A 139 18.31 -2.03 14.16
CA ARG A 139 17.07 -2.82 14.34
C ARG A 139 15.95 -2.32 13.43
N ALA A 140 15.79 -1.00 13.30
CA ALA A 140 14.79 -0.43 12.40
C ALA A 140 15.03 -0.80 10.94
N ARG A 141 16.30 -0.79 10.49
CA ARG A 141 16.66 -1.28 9.14
C ARG A 141 16.39 -2.77 8.98
N ALA A 142 16.78 -3.59 9.95
CA ALA A 142 16.52 -5.03 9.91
C ALA A 142 15.02 -5.32 9.79
N LEU A 143 14.17 -4.62 10.55
CA LEU A 143 12.71 -4.73 10.43
C LEU A 143 12.21 -4.37 9.01
N HIS A 144 12.75 -3.31 8.42
CA HIS A 144 12.41 -2.90 7.05
C HIS A 144 12.83 -3.96 6.03
N GLU A 145 14.06 -4.49 6.12
CA GLU A 145 14.57 -5.56 5.26
C GLU A 145 13.75 -6.85 5.41
N GLU A 146 13.38 -7.22 6.63
CA GLU A 146 12.47 -8.33 6.93
C GLU A 146 11.12 -8.16 6.25
N GLU A 147 10.55 -6.95 6.25
CA GLU A 147 9.28 -6.67 5.61
C GLU A 147 9.38 -6.78 4.08
N VAL A 148 10.44 -6.26 3.49
CA VAL A 148 10.69 -6.42 2.04
C VAL A 148 10.81 -7.90 1.66
N GLU A 149 11.50 -8.71 2.46
CA GLU A 149 11.65 -10.15 2.17
C GLU A 149 10.33 -10.91 2.38
N ARG A 150 9.50 -10.54 3.39
CA ARG A 150 8.12 -11.07 3.52
C ARG A 150 7.31 -10.78 2.26
N CYS A 151 7.38 -9.56 1.74
CA CYS A 151 6.70 -9.19 0.49
C CYS A 151 7.17 -10.03 -0.69
N ARG A 152 8.48 -10.27 -0.84
CA ARG A 152 9.02 -11.14 -1.89
C ARG A 152 8.57 -12.59 -1.72
N ALA A 153 8.52 -13.10 -0.49
CA ALA A 153 8.04 -14.45 -0.22
C ALA A 153 6.54 -14.58 -0.58
N MET A 154 5.70 -13.64 -0.14
CA MET A 154 4.29 -13.58 -0.56
C MET A 154 4.12 -13.56 -2.07
N ALA A 155 4.91 -12.75 -2.77
CA ALA A 155 4.85 -12.62 -4.22
C ALA A 155 5.22 -13.93 -4.94
N ARG A 156 6.26 -14.66 -4.44
CA ARG A 156 6.61 -15.98 -4.98
C ARG A 156 5.47 -16.98 -4.85
N HIS A 157 4.80 -17.05 -3.69
CA HIS A 157 3.66 -17.94 -3.47
C HIS A 157 2.44 -17.50 -4.28
N ALA A 158 2.13 -16.20 -4.27
CA ALA A 158 0.97 -15.69 -5.00
C ALA A 158 1.08 -15.91 -6.52
N ALA A 159 2.29 -15.82 -7.09
CA ALA A 159 2.49 -16.06 -8.51
C ALA A 159 2.14 -17.49 -8.97
N GLU A 160 2.08 -18.47 -8.05
CA GLU A 160 1.61 -19.84 -8.34
C GLU A 160 0.10 -19.90 -8.63
N LEU A 161 -0.65 -18.85 -8.31
CA LEU A 161 -2.08 -18.74 -8.55
C LEU A 161 -2.41 -18.17 -9.95
N PHE A 162 -1.40 -17.74 -10.69
CA PHE A 162 -1.55 -17.14 -12.02
C PHE A 162 -1.27 -18.16 -13.12
N ALA A 163 -2.14 -18.19 -14.13
CA ALA A 163 -1.93 -18.95 -15.35
C ALA A 163 -1.31 -18.04 -16.45
N PRO A 164 -0.65 -18.61 -17.49
CA PRO A 164 -0.19 -17.82 -18.63
C PRO A 164 -1.33 -17.01 -19.28
N GLY A 165 -1.09 -15.71 -19.51
CA GLY A 165 -2.07 -14.79 -20.11
C GLY A 165 -3.14 -14.27 -19.16
N THR A 166 -2.94 -14.41 -17.82
CA THR A 166 -3.87 -13.91 -16.81
C THR A 166 -4.10 -12.41 -16.95
N LYS A 167 -5.36 -12.01 -16.94
CA LYS A 167 -5.83 -10.63 -16.79
C LYS A 167 -6.31 -10.45 -15.35
N ALA A 168 -5.62 -9.62 -14.59
CA ALA A 168 -5.92 -9.40 -13.17
C ALA A 168 -6.67 -8.09 -12.95
N LEU A 169 -7.49 -8.05 -11.88
CA LEU A 169 -8.05 -6.82 -11.32
C LEU A 169 -7.50 -6.61 -9.92
N THR A 170 -7.15 -5.36 -9.59
CA THR A 170 -6.72 -4.98 -8.24
C THR A 170 -7.43 -3.73 -7.76
N HIS A 171 -7.44 -3.53 -6.44
CA HIS A 171 -8.13 -2.43 -5.77
C HIS A 171 -7.20 -1.76 -4.75
N CYS A 172 -7.31 -0.46 -4.59
CA CYS A 172 -6.47 0.36 -3.72
C CYS A 172 -4.98 0.31 -4.12
N ASN A 173 -4.10 0.46 -3.15
CA ASN A 173 -2.67 0.27 -3.35
C ASN A 173 -2.11 -0.63 -2.25
N ALA A 174 -1.60 -1.77 -2.66
CA ALA A 174 -0.88 -2.75 -1.85
C ALA A 174 0.47 -3.09 -2.52
N GLY A 175 1.14 -2.07 -3.01
CA GLY A 175 2.46 -2.11 -3.64
C GLY A 175 3.59 -1.73 -2.70
N GLY A 176 4.74 -1.44 -3.28
CA GLY A 176 5.94 -1.01 -2.55
C GLY A 176 5.68 0.24 -1.71
N LEU A 177 4.91 1.20 -2.22
CA LEU A 177 4.48 2.39 -1.48
C LEU A 177 3.73 2.06 -0.18
N ALA A 178 2.96 0.97 -0.16
CA ALA A 178 2.18 0.54 0.98
C ALA A 178 2.93 -0.37 1.97
N THR A 179 4.08 -0.92 1.56
CA THR A 179 4.83 -1.91 2.34
C THR A 179 6.27 -1.47 2.66
N GLY A 180 6.70 -0.35 2.12
CA GLY A 180 8.08 0.13 2.24
C GLY A 180 9.06 -0.52 1.27
N GLY A 181 8.60 -1.22 0.21
CA GLY A 181 9.54 -1.84 -0.70
C GLY A 181 8.97 -2.58 -1.90
N TYR A 182 8.60 -3.84 -1.77
CA TYR A 182 8.26 -4.69 -2.92
C TYR A 182 6.75 -4.74 -3.23
N GLY A 183 5.93 -4.70 -2.18
CA GLY A 183 4.48 -4.82 -2.30
C GLY A 183 3.94 -6.22 -1.97
N SER A 184 2.69 -6.28 -1.54
CA SER A 184 1.94 -7.52 -1.33
C SER A 184 1.13 -7.89 -2.59
N ALA A 185 -0.08 -7.37 -2.78
CA ALA A 185 -0.87 -7.65 -3.98
C ALA A 185 -0.19 -7.17 -5.28
N VAL A 186 0.35 -5.95 -5.29
CA VAL A 186 1.12 -5.46 -6.46
C VAL A 186 2.44 -6.23 -6.62
N GLY A 187 3.04 -6.66 -5.51
CA GLY A 187 4.19 -7.58 -5.54
C GLY A 187 3.85 -8.92 -6.21
N ALA A 188 2.66 -9.48 -5.94
CA ALA A 188 2.17 -10.68 -6.62
C ALA A 188 2.00 -10.48 -8.13
N LEU A 189 1.41 -9.33 -8.53
CA LEU A 189 1.29 -8.95 -9.95
C LEU A 189 2.66 -8.82 -10.61
N ARG A 190 3.61 -8.19 -9.92
CA ARG A 190 4.99 -8.04 -10.39
C ARG A 190 5.67 -9.40 -10.59
N ALA A 191 5.61 -10.29 -9.59
CA ALA A 191 6.20 -11.62 -9.70
C ALA A 191 5.56 -12.49 -10.79
N ALA A 192 4.24 -12.37 -11.01
CA ALA A 192 3.53 -13.03 -12.10
C ALA A 192 3.98 -12.47 -13.46
N PHE A 193 4.16 -11.16 -13.58
CA PHE A 193 4.64 -10.50 -14.80
C PHE A 193 6.08 -10.91 -15.13
N GLU A 194 6.97 -10.91 -14.15
CA GLU A 194 8.37 -11.34 -14.28
C GLU A 194 8.47 -12.81 -14.75
N ARG A 195 7.48 -13.65 -14.44
CA ARG A 195 7.35 -15.05 -14.91
C ARG A 195 6.64 -15.20 -16.27
N GLY A 196 6.19 -14.11 -16.89
CA GLY A 196 5.44 -14.14 -18.14
C GLY A 196 4.02 -14.72 -18.01
N LEU A 197 3.44 -14.70 -16.81
CA LEU A 197 2.10 -15.23 -16.52
C LEU A 197 1.01 -14.16 -16.64
N LEU A 198 1.35 -12.88 -16.41
CA LEU A 198 0.42 -11.77 -16.37
C LEU A 198 0.38 -11.05 -17.73
N GLU A 199 -0.80 -10.93 -18.33
CA GLU A 199 -1.02 -10.17 -19.57
C GLU A 199 -1.20 -8.68 -19.28
N ARG A 200 -2.12 -8.34 -18.36
CA ARG A 200 -2.42 -6.96 -17.99
C ARG A 200 -3.11 -6.88 -16.63
N VAL A 201 -3.17 -5.66 -16.08
CA VAL A 201 -3.89 -5.35 -14.85
C VAL A 201 -4.96 -4.29 -15.10
N LEU A 202 -6.19 -4.55 -14.67
CA LEU A 202 -7.18 -3.52 -14.43
C LEU A 202 -7.03 -3.01 -13.01
N VAL A 203 -7.06 -1.71 -12.84
CA VAL A 203 -6.88 -1.05 -11.55
C VAL A 203 -8.12 -0.22 -11.27
N ASP A 204 -8.89 -0.57 -10.22
CA ASP A 204 -9.95 0.30 -9.73
C ASP A 204 -9.36 1.65 -9.30
N GLU A 205 -9.98 2.75 -9.70
CA GLU A 205 -9.52 4.09 -9.28
C GLU A 205 -9.48 4.26 -7.76
N THR A 206 -10.35 3.54 -7.04
CA THR A 206 -10.47 3.48 -5.58
C THR A 206 -10.90 4.81 -4.96
N ARG A 207 -12.20 5.13 -5.08
CA ARG A 207 -12.79 6.27 -4.38
C ARG A 207 -12.71 6.11 -2.86
N PRO A 208 -12.67 7.21 -2.04
CA PRO A 208 -12.62 8.61 -2.48
C PRO A 208 -11.22 9.15 -2.79
N LEU A 209 -10.12 8.55 -2.24
CA LEU A 209 -8.75 9.11 -2.31
C LEU A 209 -7.94 8.65 -3.53
N LEU A 210 -8.54 7.84 -4.42
CA LEU A 210 -7.97 7.42 -5.71
C LEU A 210 -6.60 6.72 -5.61
N GLN A 211 -6.41 5.87 -4.57
CA GLN A 211 -5.14 5.17 -4.38
C GLN A 211 -4.80 4.25 -5.56
N GLY A 212 -5.81 3.65 -6.21
CA GLY A 212 -5.59 2.85 -7.41
C GLY A 212 -5.10 3.70 -8.57
N ALA A 213 -5.83 4.77 -8.90
CA ALA A 213 -5.50 5.64 -10.01
C ALA A 213 -4.20 6.40 -9.81
N ARG A 214 -3.90 6.82 -8.56
CA ARG A 214 -2.74 7.66 -8.25
C ARG A 214 -1.48 6.87 -7.95
N LEU A 215 -1.60 5.80 -7.17
CA LEU A 215 -0.44 5.10 -6.60
C LEU A 215 -0.20 3.77 -7.31
N THR A 216 -1.23 2.92 -7.44
CA THR A 216 -1.04 1.60 -8.07
C THR A 216 -0.72 1.74 -9.55
N ALA A 217 -1.41 2.61 -10.28
CA ALA A 217 -1.09 2.85 -11.70
C ALA A 217 0.34 3.40 -11.87
N TRP A 218 0.78 4.33 -11.01
CA TRP A 218 2.14 4.85 -11.00
C TRP A 218 3.19 3.76 -10.74
N GLU A 219 2.95 2.86 -9.75
CA GLU A 219 3.85 1.73 -9.49
C GLU A 219 3.93 0.77 -10.67
N LEU A 220 2.78 0.41 -11.26
CA LEU A 220 2.73 -0.51 -12.41
C LEU A 220 3.42 0.11 -13.64
N GLU A 221 3.23 1.42 -13.89
CA GLU A 221 3.96 2.14 -14.93
C GLU A 221 5.47 2.11 -14.69
N THR A 222 5.89 2.37 -13.45
CA THR A 222 7.31 2.40 -13.06
C THR A 222 8.01 1.06 -13.29
N VAL A 223 7.31 -0.06 -13.08
CA VAL A 223 7.86 -1.41 -13.31
C VAL A 223 7.50 -1.99 -14.68
N GLY A 224 6.84 -1.22 -15.55
CA GLY A 224 6.54 -1.59 -16.94
C GLY A 224 5.45 -2.64 -17.10
N ILE A 225 4.54 -2.79 -16.14
CA ILE A 225 3.42 -3.74 -16.22
C ILE A 225 2.26 -3.10 -17.00
N PRO A 226 1.76 -3.74 -18.09
CA PRO A 226 0.59 -3.26 -18.82
C PRO A 226 -0.63 -3.14 -17.93
N HIS A 227 -1.25 -1.96 -17.87
CA HIS A 227 -2.39 -1.73 -17.00
C HIS A 227 -3.36 -0.69 -17.58
N ALA A 228 -4.58 -0.66 -17.03
CA ALA A 228 -5.55 0.39 -17.28
C ALA A 228 -6.33 0.69 -16.00
N VAL A 229 -6.55 1.97 -15.73
CA VAL A 229 -7.41 2.41 -14.62
C VAL A 229 -8.86 2.35 -15.08
N ILE A 230 -9.74 1.89 -14.19
CA ILE A 230 -11.19 1.86 -14.41
C ILE A 230 -11.91 2.55 -13.26
N ALA A 231 -13.12 3.07 -13.52
CA ALA A 231 -14.00 3.50 -12.44
C ALA A 231 -14.38 2.27 -11.57
N ASP A 232 -14.48 2.44 -10.25
CA ASP A 232 -14.81 1.34 -9.32
C ASP A 232 -16.11 0.61 -9.74
N SER A 233 -17.08 1.36 -10.25
CA SER A 233 -18.36 0.82 -10.75
C SER A 233 -18.25 0.03 -12.05
N ALA A 234 -17.12 0.07 -12.77
CA ALA A 234 -16.95 -0.62 -14.04
C ALA A 234 -16.52 -2.09 -13.87
N ALA A 235 -16.05 -2.50 -12.69
CA ALA A 235 -15.51 -3.84 -12.43
C ALA A 235 -16.46 -4.96 -12.87
N ALA A 236 -17.76 -4.91 -12.53
CA ALA A 236 -18.74 -5.90 -12.95
C ALA A 236 -18.82 -6.06 -14.48
N SER A 237 -18.80 -4.95 -15.19
CA SER A 237 -18.85 -4.91 -16.66
C SER A 237 -17.60 -5.53 -17.30
N MET A 238 -16.42 -5.33 -16.68
CA MET A 238 -15.17 -5.98 -17.14
C MET A 238 -15.20 -7.48 -16.89
N MET A 239 -15.65 -7.92 -15.71
CA MET A 239 -15.83 -9.34 -15.38
C MET A 239 -16.80 -10.03 -16.35
N ALA A 240 -17.96 -9.41 -16.62
CA ALA A 240 -18.97 -9.95 -17.54
C ALA A 240 -18.46 -10.10 -18.98
N ARG A 241 -17.46 -9.32 -19.40
CA ARG A 241 -16.83 -9.43 -20.72
C ARG A 241 -15.65 -10.39 -20.77
N GLY A 242 -15.32 -11.06 -19.67
CA GLY A 242 -14.16 -11.95 -19.59
C GLY A 242 -12.82 -11.21 -19.67
N GLU A 243 -12.80 -9.98 -19.17
CA GLU A 243 -11.58 -9.15 -19.13
C GLU A 243 -10.84 -9.25 -17.78
N VAL A 244 -11.35 -10.10 -16.86
CA VAL A 244 -10.78 -10.39 -15.54
C VAL A 244 -10.80 -11.89 -15.30
N ASP A 245 -9.65 -12.48 -15.00
CA ASP A 245 -9.50 -13.90 -14.68
C ASP A 245 -9.34 -14.13 -13.17
N LEU A 246 -8.82 -13.12 -12.45
CA LEU A 246 -8.71 -13.12 -10.99
C LEU A 246 -8.72 -11.71 -10.42
N VAL A 247 -9.11 -11.60 -9.15
CA VAL A 247 -8.97 -10.38 -8.35
C VAL A 247 -7.89 -10.62 -7.30
N VAL A 248 -6.95 -9.65 -7.14
CA VAL A 248 -5.93 -9.71 -6.10
C VAL A 248 -5.90 -8.40 -5.33
N THR A 249 -6.01 -8.47 -3.98
CA THR A 249 -6.00 -7.30 -3.10
C THR A 249 -5.06 -7.51 -1.91
N GLY A 250 -4.68 -6.41 -1.25
CA GLY A 250 -4.07 -6.47 0.08
C GLY A 250 -5.10 -6.66 1.18
N ALA A 251 -4.67 -6.45 2.42
CA ALA A 251 -5.52 -6.36 3.60
C ALA A 251 -4.98 -5.34 4.58
N ASP A 252 -5.88 -4.67 5.31
CA ASP A 252 -5.54 -3.80 6.45
C ASP A 252 -5.62 -4.57 7.77
N ARG A 253 -6.52 -5.57 7.89
CA ARG A 253 -6.62 -6.50 9.00
C ARG A 253 -7.32 -7.79 8.58
N ILE A 254 -6.82 -8.93 9.07
CA ILE A 254 -7.43 -10.25 8.85
C ILE A 254 -7.81 -10.83 10.21
N ALA A 255 -9.07 -11.11 10.43
CA ALA A 255 -9.57 -11.78 11.62
C ALA A 255 -9.16 -13.27 11.63
N ARG A 256 -9.20 -13.91 12.82
CA ARG A 256 -8.81 -15.31 12.98
C ARG A 256 -9.56 -16.28 12.08
N ASN A 257 -10.84 -16.00 11.78
CA ASN A 257 -11.67 -16.82 10.87
C ASN A 257 -11.40 -16.57 9.38
N GLY A 258 -10.49 -15.63 9.04
CA GLY A 258 -10.16 -15.24 7.67
C GLY A 258 -10.99 -14.11 7.09
N ASP A 259 -11.98 -13.57 7.80
CA ASP A 259 -12.68 -12.37 7.39
C ASP A 259 -11.67 -11.22 7.29
N THR A 260 -11.72 -10.48 6.19
CA THR A 260 -10.67 -9.54 5.84
C THR A 260 -11.21 -8.13 5.70
N ALA A 261 -10.73 -7.22 6.51
CA ALA A 261 -10.93 -5.79 6.32
C ALA A 261 -9.89 -5.23 5.34
N ASN A 262 -10.37 -4.54 4.32
CA ASN A 262 -9.51 -3.83 3.35
C ASN A 262 -10.22 -2.56 2.89
N LYS A 263 -9.55 -1.78 2.05
CA LYS A 263 -10.08 -0.52 1.49
C LYS A 263 -11.51 -0.71 0.99
N ILE A 264 -12.39 0.25 1.37
CA ILE A 264 -13.79 0.28 0.93
C ILE A 264 -13.92 -0.01 -0.56
N GLY A 265 -14.82 -0.92 -0.94
CA GLY A 265 -14.99 -1.45 -2.29
C GLY A 265 -14.51 -2.90 -2.46
N THR A 266 -13.63 -3.39 -1.59
CA THR A 266 -13.12 -4.77 -1.66
C THR A 266 -14.24 -5.81 -1.49
N TYR A 267 -15.17 -5.59 -0.57
CA TYR A 267 -16.33 -6.47 -0.40
C TYR A 267 -17.24 -6.48 -1.65
N SER A 268 -17.46 -5.32 -2.27
CA SER A 268 -18.21 -5.25 -3.53
C SER A 268 -17.53 -6.08 -4.62
N LEU A 269 -16.21 -5.97 -4.77
CA LEU A 269 -15.45 -6.79 -5.72
C LEU A 269 -15.56 -8.29 -5.41
N ALA A 270 -15.50 -8.68 -4.14
CA ALA A 270 -15.62 -10.07 -3.74
C ALA A 270 -16.99 -10.66 -4.12
N VAL A 271 -18.07 -9.90 -3.94
CA VAL A 271 -19.42 -10.27 -4.34
C VAL A 271 -19.52 -10.40 -5.87
N LEU A 272 -18.99 -9.43 -6.62
CA LEU A 272 -18.98 -9.46 -8.07
C LEU A 272 -18.14 -10.63 -8.62
N ALA A 273 -16.94 -10.83 -8.08
CA ALA A 273 -16.05 -11.92 -8.44
C ALA A 273 -16.74 -13.28 -8.21
N ARG A 274 -17.40 -13.45 -7.05
CA ARG A 274 -18.17 -14.65 -6.74
C ARG A 274 -19.31 -14.90 -7.74
N HIS A 275 -20.04 -13.84 -8.13
CA HIS A 275 -21.13 -13.92 -9.11
C HIS A 275 -20.62 -14.36 -10.50
N HIS A 276 -19.42 -13.93 -10.89
CA HIS A 276 -18.79 -14.26 -12.17
C HIS A 276 -17.86 -15.49 -12.11
N GLU A 277 -17.85 -16.21 -10.97
CA GLU A 277 -16.99 -17.40 -10.75
C GLU A 277 -15.47 -17.08 -10.87
N ILE A 278 -15.09 -15.83 -10.59
CA ILE A 278 -13.72 -15.35 -10.61
C ILE A 278 -13.13 -15.45 -9.19
N PRO A 279 -11.94 -16.05 -8.99
CA PRO A 279 -11.33 -16.13 -7.66
C PRO A 279 -10.85 -14.75 -7.18
N LEU A 280 -11.09 -14.44 -5.89
CA LEU A 280 -10.48 -13.33 -5.18
C LEU A 280 -9.41 -13.84 -4.22
N TYR A 281 -8.21 -13.30 -4.33
CA TYR A 281 -7.06 -13.60 -3.49
C TYR A 281 -6.68 -12.39 -2.64
N VAL A 282 -6.40 -12.64 -1.36
CA VAL A 282 -5.86 -11.65 -0.44
C VAL A 282 -4.38 -11.94 -0.24
N VAL A 283 -3.51 -10.92 -0.37
CA VAL A 283 -2.07 -11.05 -0.16
C VAL A 283 -1.64 -10.07 0.91
N ALA A 284 -1.26 -10.58 2.08
CA ALA A 284 -0.88 -9.77 3.24
C ALA A 284 0.07 -10.54 4.16
N PRO A 285 1.02 -9.85 4.85
CA PRO A 285 1.94 -10.51 5.77
C PRO A 285 1.21 -11.03 7.01
N THR A 286 1.81 -12.02 7.68
CA THR A 286 1.26 -12.56 8.93
C THR A 286 1.08 -11.51 10.02
N SER A 287 1.84 -10.41 9.99
CA SER A 287 1.67 -9.23 10.88
C SER A 287 0.33 -8.49 10.70
N THR A 288 -0.39 -8.76 9.60
CA THR A 288 -1.74 -8.21 9.34
C THR A 288 -2.84 -9.11 9.92
N VAL A 289 -2.51 -10.37 10.25
CA VAL A 289 -3.43 -11.29 10.92
C VAL A 289 -3.55 -10.90 12.39
N ASP A 290 -4.77 -10.64 12.84
CA ASP A 290 -5.08 -10.32 14.22
C ASP A 290 -5.75 -11.52 14.92
N PRO A 291 -4.98 -12.34 15.65
CA PRO A 291 -5.52 -13.54 16.29
C PRO A 291 -6.47 -13.23 17.45
N ALA A 292 -6.44 -12.01 17.99
CA ALA A 292 -7.33 -11.57 19.06
C ALA A 292 -8.73 -11.23 18.54
N THR A 293 -8.86 -10.85 17.26
CA THR A 293 -10.14 -10.57 16.61
C THR A 293 -10.72 -11.86 16.06
N ALA A 294 -11.84 -12.33 16.62
CA ALA A 294 -12.42 -13.64 16.26
C ALA A 294 -13.02 -13.63 14.85
N THR A 295 -13.80 -12.61 14.52
CA THR A 295 -14.55 -12.49 13.25
C THR A 295 -14.45 -11.07 12.69
N GLY A 296 -14.84 -10.90 11.43
CA GLY A 296 -14.90 -9.60 10.78
C GLY A 296 -15.87 -8.61 11.43
N ALA A 297 -16.90 -9.10 12.13
CA ALA A 297 -17.85 -8.24 12.86
C ALA A 297 -17.18 -7.50 14.05
N ASP A 298 -16.07 -8.03 14.55
CA ASP A 298 -15.33 -7.47 15.67
C ASP A 298 -14.26 -6.44 15.21
N ILE A 299 -14.06 -6.28 13.89
CA ILE A 299 -13.08 -5.33 13.35
C ILE A 299 -13.64 -3.91 13.40
N PRO A 300 -12.98 -2.97 14.11
CA PRO A 300 -13.40 -1.57 14.12
C PRO A 300 -13.13 -0.93 12.74
N ILE A 301 -14.16 -0.32 12.17
CA ILE A 301 -14.06 0.37 10.87
C ILE A 301 -13.90 1.89 11.12
N GLU A 302 -12.83 2.46 10.60
CA GLU A 302 -12.54 3.89 10.64
C GLU A 302 -13.55 4.67 9.76
N GLU A 303 -14.25 5.64 10.35
CA GLU A 303 -14.98 6.67 9.60
C GLU A 303 -14.05 7.86 9.37
N ARG A 304 -13.84 8.22 8.11
CA ARG A 304 -12.98 9.33 7.72
C ARG A 304 -13.80 10.60 7.46
N ASP A 305 -13.09 11.71 7.21
CA ASP A 305 -13.73 12.99 6.91
C ASP A 305 -14.68 12.84 5.70
N PRO A 306 -15.99 13.13 5.87
CA PRO A 306 -16.96 13.15 4.78
C PRO A 306 -16.56 14.06 3.61
N ALA A 307 -15.77 15.12 3.87
CA ALA A 307 -15.28 16.02 2.82
C ALA A 307 -14.40 15.33 1.77
N GLU A 308 -13.81 14.18 2.07
CA GLU A 308 -13.09 13.36 1.08
C GLU A 308 -14.04 12.81 -0.01
N VAL A 309 -15.31 12.57 0.34
CA VAL A 309 -16.34 12.10 -0.59
C VAL A 309 -16.97 13.27 -1.33
N THR A 310 -17.42 14.27 -0.59
CA THR A 310 -18.02 15.51 -1.12
C THR A 310 -17.89 16.65 -0.12
N ALA A 311 -17.50 17.83 -0.60
CA ALA A 311 -17.39 19.03 0.24
C ALA A 311 -18.74 19.75 0.45
N ARG A 312 -19.83 19.30 -0.17
CA ARG A 312 -21.09 20.07 -0.24
C ARG A 312 -22.24 19.41 0.49
N PHE A 313 -22.30 18.11 0.53
CA PHE A 313 -23.45 17.35 1.06
C PHE A 313 -23.00 16.45 2.21
N ASP A 314 -23.95 16.08 3.06
CA ASP A 314 -23.70 15.04 4.07
C ASP A 314 -23.24 13.73 3.37
N ALA A 315 -22.22 13.11 3.93
CA ALA A 315 -21.67 11.88 3.39
C ALA A 315 -21.25 10.90 4.50
N ARG A 316 -21.29 9.62 4.18
CA ARG A 316 -20.68 8.56 4.97
C ARG A 316 -19.37 8.16 4.26
N ASN A 317 -18.31 8.03 5.03
CA ASN A 317 -16.98 7.74 4.49
C ASN A 317 -16.26 6.64 5.29
N PRO A 318 -16.80 5.39 5.31
CA PRO A 318 -16.08 4.28 5.90
C PRO A 318 -14.79 4.04 5.10
N ALA A 319 -13.66 3.96 5.79
CA ALA A 319 -12.36 3.74 5.14
C ALA A 319 -12.21 2.33 4.57
N PHE A 320 -12.85 1.36 5.22
CA PHE A 320 -12.71 -0.07 4.94
C PHE A 320 -14.09 -0.75 4.89
N ASP A 321 -14.14 -1.89 4.22
CA ASP A 321 -15.22 -2.86 4.36
C ASP A 321 -14.65 -4.22 4.74
N VAL A 322 -15.52 -5.13 5.22
CA VAL A 322 -15.13 -6.47 5.61
C VAL A 322 -15.63 -7.48 4.60
N THR A 323 -14.70 -8.18 3.98
CA THR A 323 -14.98 -9.31 3.09
C THR A 323 -15.06 -10.59 3.88
N PRO A 324 -16.22 -11.29 3.89
CA PRO A 324 -16.33 -12.60 4.54
C PRO A 324 -15.36 -13.62 3.94
N ALA A 325 -14.77 -14.45 4.78
CA ALA A 325 -13.82 -15.50 4.41
C ALA A 325 -14.37 -16.44 3.32
N ALA A 326 -15.68 -16.67 3.30
CA ALA A 326 -16.35 -17.51 2.30
C ALA A 326 -16.28 -16.95 0.86
N LEU A 327 -15.97 -15.67 0.68
CA LEU A 327 -15.76 -15.03 -0.62
C LEU A 327 -14.29 -14.99 -1.04
N ILE A 328 -13.38 -15.41 -0.18
CA ILE A 328 -11.93 -15.36 -0.42
C ILE A 328 -11.46 -16.76 -0.82
N ALA A 329 -10.91 -16.88 -2.03
CA ALA A 329 -10.44 -18.16 -2.58
C ALA A 329 -9.14 -18.66 -1.92
N ALA A 330 -8.26 -17.72 -1.54
CA ALA A 330 -7.08 -17.97 -0.73
C ALA A 330 -6.56 -16.68 -0.09
N ILE A 331 -5.90 -16.82 1.06
CA ILE A 331 -5.09 -15.80 1.71
C ILE A 331 -3.63 -16.24 1.54
N VAL A 332 -2.79 -15.37 0.98
CA VAL A 332 -1.37 -15.63 0.76
C VAL A 332 -0.56 -14.81 1.75
N THR A 333 0.29 -15.48 2.51
CA THR A 333 1.25 -14.85 3.42
C THR A 333 2.67 -15.23 3.01
N GLU A 334 3.68 -14.73 3.71
CA GLU A 334 5.07 -15.16 3.55
C GLU A 334 5.28 -16.64 3.91
N ARG A 335 4.30 -17.26 4.62
CA ARG A 335 4.34 -18.69 4.98
C ARG A 335 3.76 -19.60 3.90
N GLY A 336 3.01 -19.05 2.93
CA GLY A 336 2.40 -19.84 1.85
C GLY A 336 0.99 -19.40 1.47
N ILE A 337 0.32 -20.28 0.71
CA ILE A 337 -1.06 -20.11 0.25
C ILE A 337 -1.99 -20.82 1.24
N HIS A 338 -2.85 -20.07 1.90
CA HIS A 338 -3.82 -20.57 2.87
C HIS A 338 -5.22 -20.62 2.25
N ARG A 339 -5.92 -21.72 2.49
CA ARG A 339 -7.32 -21.90 2.05
C ARG A 339 -8.20 -22.23 3.26
N ALA A 340 -9.49 -21.96 3.13
CA ALA A 340 -10.45 -22.28 4.20
C ALA A 340 -10.41 -23.78 4.59
N PRO A 341 -10.57 -24.10 5.88
CA PRO A 341 -10.88 -23.21 7.00
C PRO A 341 -9.64 -22.44 7.50
N TYR A 342 -9.75 -21.11 7.57
CA TYR A 342 -8.61 -20.24 7.84
C TYR A 342 -8.14 -20.26 9.29
N GLU A 343 -9.02 -20.57 10.26
CA GLU A 343 -8.67 -20.57 11.69
C GLU A 343 -7.45 -21.45 12.04
N ALA A 344 -7.31 -22.58 11.33
CA ALA A 344 -6.15 -23.45 11.50
C ALA A 344 -4.99 -23.11 10.54
N ALA A 345 -5.30 -22.53 9.39
CA ALA A 345 -4.33 -22.29 8.34
C ALA A 345 -3.48 -21.02 8.56
N LEU A 346 -4.00 -20.05 9.34
CA LEU A 346 -3.35 -18.75 9.60
C LEU A 346 -2.58 -18.68 10.95
N GLN A 347 -2.56 -19.78 11.71
CA GLN A 347 -1.85 -19.88 13.02
C GLN A 347 -0.33 -20.06 12.88
#